data_eefa3b0f5bc05f596d47e0a5c9a6b6a2
#
_entry.id   eefa3b0f5bc05f596d47e0a5c9a6b6a2
#
_cell.length_a   1.000
_cell.length_b   1.000
_cell.length_c   1.000
_cell.angle_alpha   90.00
_cell.angle_beta   90.00
_cell.angle_gamma   90.00
#
_symmetry.space_group_name_H-M   'P 1'
#
loop_
_entity.id
_entity.type
_entity.pdbx_description
1 polymer ?
#
loop_
_entity_poly.entity_id
_entity_poly.type
_entity_poly.pdbx_seq_one_letter_code
_entity_poly.pdbx_strand_id
1 'polypeptide(L)'
;MYKRQFLARAIAQRASILLLDEPYAGVDIRTEKLISELFIQFKNEGKTILLSTHDMIHVREFCDLVLLINKTVVAYGETSEVFTPENITSTFGGMSPDVLFGPES
;
A
#
# COMPACT_ATOMS: atom_id res chain seq x y z
N MET A 1 4.10 -7.83 18.36
CA MET A 1 4.82 -7.02 17.39
C MET A 1 4.33 -5.60 17.44
N TYR A 2 5.26 -4.67 17.40
CA TYR A 2 4.90 -3.26 17.61
C TYR A 2 3.95 -2.70 16.56
N LYS A 3 3.99 -3.20 15.32
CA LYS A 3 3.08 -2.73 14.25
C LYS A 3 1.63 -3.04 14.55
N ARG A 4 1.35 -4.24 15.08
CA ARG A 4 -0.01 -4.61 15.49
C ARG A 4 -0.49 -3.73 16.63
N GLN A 5 0.38 -3.48 17.61
CA GLN A 5 0.06 -2.63 18.75
C GLN A 5 -0.21 -1.21 18.32
N PHE A 6 0.57 -0.71 17.37
CA PHE A 6 0.39 0.63 16.84
C PHE A 6 -0.97 0.77 16.15
N LEU A 7 -1.33 -0.21 15.31
CA LEU A 7 -2.61 -0.19 14.63
C LEU A 7 -3.79 -0.28 15.60
N ALA A 8 -3.68 -1.17 16.58
CA ALA A 8 -4.72 -1.31 17.59
C ALA A 8 -4.91 -0.03 18.38
N ARG A 9 -3.81 0.66 18.70
CA ARG A 9 -3.86 1.94 19.42
C ARG A 9 -4.56 3.00 18.57
N ALA A 10 -4.21 3.10 17.30
CA ALA A 10 -4.82 4.09 16.40
C ALA A 10 -6.32 3.88 16.28
N ILE A 11 -6.74 2.63 16.18
CA ILE A 11 -8.16 2.29 16.09
C ILE A 11 -8.86 2.62 17.41
N ALA A 12 -8.24 2.27 18.53
CA ALA A 12 -8.80 2.55 19.86
C ALA A 12 -8.95 4.06 20.12
N GLN A 13 -8.08 4.87 19.53
CA GLN A 13 -8.15 6.33 19.67
C GLN A 13 -9.17 6.96 18.73
N ARG A 14 -9.86 6.15 17.92
CA ARG A 14 -10.86 6.61 16.95
C ARG A 14 -10.30 7.63 15.96
N ALA A 15 -9.06 7.42 15.54
CA ALA A 15 -8.44 8.29 14.55
C ALA A 15 -9.26 8.26 13.24
N SER A 16 -9.36 9.41 12.56
CA SER A 16 -10.02 9.47 11.24
C SER A 16 -9.04 9.19 10.11
N ILE A 17 -7.76 9.41 10.34
CA ILE A 17 -6.71 9.17 9.37
C ILE A 17 -5.62 8.33 10.02
N LEU A 18 -5.20 7.30 9.34
CA LEU A 18 -4.12 6.43 9.79
C LEU A 18 -2.93 6.61 8.86
N LEU A 19 -1.79 7.02 9.41
CA LEU A 19 -0.55 7.22 8.66
C LEU A 19 0.43 6.12 9.02
N LEU A 20 0.90 5.37 8.04
CA LEU A 20 1.77 4.22 8.26
C LEU A 20 2.96 4.21 7.31
N ASP A 21 4.11 3.80 7.81
CA ASP A 21 5.32 3.64 7.02
C ASP A 21 5.67 2.16 6.96
N GLU A 22 5.64 1.59 5.75
CA GLU A 22 5.97 0.19 5.49
C GLU A 22 5.28 -0.78 6.45
N PRO A 23 3.94 -0.79 6.51
CA PRO A 23 3.23 -1.59 7.52
C PRO A 23 3.43 -3.10 7.36
N TYR A 24 3.80 -3.57 6.18
CA TYR A 24 3.99 -5.00 5.92
C TYR A 24 5.43 -5.46 6.07
N ALA A 25 6.38 -4.54 6.25
CA ALA A 25 7.79 -4.91 6.31
C ALA A 25 8.09 -5.74 7.55
N GLY A 26 8.75 -6.88 7.33
CA GLY A 26 9.21 -7.74 8.43
C GLY A 26 8.14 -8.51 9.17
N VAL A 27 6.90 -8.56 8.65
CA VAL A 27 5.83 -9.32 9.30
C VAL A 27 5.63 -10.67 8.62
N ASP A 28 5.14 -11.65 9.36
CA ASP A 28 4.83 -12.95 8.79
C ASP A 28 3.47 -12.91 8.07
N ILE A 29 3.16 -14.00 7.36
CA ILE A 29 1.94 -14.07 6.54
C ILE A 29 0.68 -13.91 7.40
N ARG A 30 0.66 -14.48 8.59
CA ARG A 30 -0.48 -14.37 9.48
C ARG A 30 -0.71 -12.93 9.93
N THR A 31 0.36 -12.24 10.30
CA THR A 31 0.28 -10.84 10.73
C THR A 31 -0.10 -9.94 9.55
N GLU A 32 0.46 -10.22 8.37
CA GLU A 32 0.12 -9.47 7.16
C GLU A 32 -1.39 -9.55 6.88
N LYS A 33 -1.95 -10.74 7.01
CA LYS A 33 -3.39 -10.93 6.81
C LYS A 33 -4.21 -10.16 7.83
N LEU A 34 -3.79 -10.17 9.10
CA LEU A 34 -4.46 -9.40 10.14
C LEU A 34 -4.41 -7.90 9.87
N ILE A 35 -3.26 -7.41 9.42
CA ILE A 35 -3.11 -6.00 9.07
C ILE A 35 -4.06 -5.63 7.94
N SER A 36 -4.13 -6.46 6.90
CA SER A 36 -5.03 -6.23 5.77
C SER A 36 -6.50 -6.21 6.21
N GLU A 37 -6.89 -7.10 7.10
CA GLU A 37 -8.26 -7.12 7.62
C GLU A 37 -8.58 -5.86 8.41
N LEU A 38 -7.63 -5.38 9.21
CA LEU A 38 -7.80 -4.14 9.95
C LEU A 38 -7.93 -2.93 9.01
N PHE A 39 -7.18 -2.92 7.92
CA PHE A 39 -7.30 -1.86 6.92
C PHE A 39 -8.68 -1.85 6.28
N ILE A 40 -9.19 -3.02 5.93
CA ILE A 40 -10.52 -3.14 5.34
C ILE A 40 -11.59 -2.64 6.31
N GLN A 41 -11.48 -3.04 7.57
CA GLN A 41 -12.41 -2.61 8.60
C GLN A 41 -12.37 -1.08 8.77
N PHE A 42 -11.17 -0.50 8.82
CA PHE A 42 -10.96 0.92 8.99
C PHE A 42 -11.59 1.70 7.81
N LYS A 43 -11.37 1.21 6.61
CA LYS A 43 -11.93 1.80 5.40
C LYS A 43 -13.46 1.73 5.42
N ASN A 44 -14.02 0.59 5.84
CA ASN A 44 -15.47 0.42 5.91
C ASN A 44 -16.12 1.34 6.93
N GLU A 45 -15.36 1.84 7.88
CA GLU A 45 -15.82 2.84 8.85
C GLU A 45 -15.74 4.26 8.30
N GLY A 46 -15.42 4.42 7.02
CA GLY A 46 -15.32 5.72 6.38
C GLY A 46 -14.05 6.49 6.67
N LYS A 47 -13.01 5.80 7.14
CA LYS A 47 -11.76 6.43 7.51
C LYS A 47 -10.73 6.32 6.38
N THR A 48 -9.67 7.12 6.47
CA THR A 48 -8.63 7.19 5.45
C THR A 48 -7.34 6.57 5.95
N ILE A 49 -6.70 5.77 5.10
CA ILE A 49 -5.39 5.20 5.38
C ILE A 49 -4.41 5.72 4.35
N LEU A 50 -3.31 6.31 4.82
CA LEU A 50 -2.20 6.71 3.98
C LEU A 50 -0.98 5.91 4.41
N LEU A 51 -0.41 5.15 3.50
CA LEU A 51 0.76 4.34 3.82
C LEU A 51 1.83 4.50 2.76
N SER A 52 3.08 4.37 3.19
CA SER A 52 4.20 4.26 2.28
C SER A 52 4.63 2.80 2.20
N THR A 53 4.97 2.32 1.02
CA THR A 53 5.37 0.93 0.86
C THR A 53 6.09 0.71 -0.47
N HIS A 54 6.92 -0.33 -0.50
CA HIS A 54 7.50 -0.88 -1.72
C HIS A 54 6.78 -2.17 -2.14
N ASP A 55 5.75 -2.57 -1.40
CA ASP A 55 5.01 -3.80 -1.69
C ASP A 55 3.96 -3.54 -2.76
N MET A 56 4.37 -3.68 -4.00
CA MET A 56 3.54 -3.35 -5.15
C MET A 56 2.34 -4.28 -5.31
N ILE A 57 2.45 -5.51 -4.84
CA ILE A 57 1.34 -6.45 -4.92
C ILE A 57 0.18 -5.98 -4.05
N HIS A 58 0.48 -5.57 -2.81
CA HIS A 58 -0.54 -5.03 -1.91
C HIS A 58 -1.11 -3.71 -2.43
N VAL A 59 -0.27 -2.85 -3.00
CA VAL A 59 -0.73 -1.59 -3.60
C VAL A 59 -1.77 -1.89 -4.67
N ARG A 60 -1.45 -2.80 -5.59
CA ARG A 60 -2.36 -3.13 -6.69
C ARG A 60 -3.68 -3.71 -6.21
N GLU A 61 -3.63 -4.54 -5.16
CA GLU A 61 -4.82 -5.25 -4.69
C GLU A 61 -5.69 -4.45 -3.74
N PHE A 62 -5.10 -3.61 -2.91
CA PHE A 62 -5.83 -2.99 -1.80
C PHE A 62 -5.93 -1.48 -1.84
N CYS A 63 -5.11 -0.80 -2.62
CA CYS A 63 -5.12 0.65 -2.62
C CYS A 63 -6.07 1.22 -3.67
N ASP A 64 -6.83 2.23 -3.30
CA ASP A 64 -7.73 2.92 -4.22
C ASP A 64 -6.98 3.96 -5.05
N LEU A 65 -6.05 4.67 -4.40
CA LEU A 65 -5.25 5.72 -5.01
C LEU A 65 -3.78 5.42 -4.80
N VAL A 66 -2.96 5.80 -5.76
CA VAL A 66 -1.52 5.58 -5.70
C VAL A 66 -0.79 6.86 -6.06
N LEU A 67 0.26 7.17 -5.29
CA LEU A 67 1.19 8.23 -5.60
C LEU A 67 2.56 7.59 -5.79
N LEU A 68 3.08 7.64 -7.01
CA LEU A 68 4.39 7.10 -7.33
C LEU A 68 5.42 8.23 -7.35
N ILE A 69 6.51 8.03 -6.61
CA ILE A 69 7.54 9.06 -6.43
C ILE A 69 8.92 8.48 -6.73
N ASN A 70 9.68 9.20 -7.56
CA ASN A 70 11.11 8.98 -7.75
C ASN A 70 11.77 10.35 -7.81
N LYS A 71 12.13 10.90 -6.63
CA LYS A 71 12.60 12.28 -6.42
C LYS A 71 11.53 13.33 -6.70
N THR A 72 10.73 13.11 -7.75
CA THR A 72 9.56 13.94 -8.06
C THR A 72 8.37 13.01 -8.26
N VAL A 73 7.18 13.58 -8.34
CA VAL A 73 5.98 12.79 -8.59
C VAL A 73 6.04 12.23 -10.00
N VAL A 74 5.97 10.91 -10.11
CA VAL A 74 5.90 10.22 -11.40
C VAL A 74 4.46 10.16 -11.88
N ALA A 75 3.54 9.78 -10.99
CA ALA A 75 2.12 9.68 -11.33
C ALA A 75 1.30 9.67 -10.05
N TYR A 76 0.06 10.15 -10.15
CA TYR A 76 -0.89 10.13 -9.04
C TYR A 76 -2.30 9.94 -9.59
N GLY A 77 -3.08 9.11 -8.95
CA GLY A 77 -4.47 8.89 -9.33
C GLY A 77 -4.98 7.54 -8.88
N GLU A 78 -6.07 7.11 -9.50
CA GLU A 78 -6.65 5.80 -9.21
C GLU A 78 -5.66 4.69 -9.58
N THR A 79 -5.62 3.66 -8.74
CA THR A 79 -4.69 2.55 -8.92
C THR A 79 -4.82 1.93 -10.32
N SER A 80 -6.04 1.75 -10.79
CA SER A 80 -6.29 1.15 -12.11
C SER A 80 -5.70 1.97 -13.26
N GLU A 81 -5.53 3.27 -13.08
CA GLU A 81 -4.98 4.16 -14.12
C GLU A 81 -3.50 4.38 -13.97
N VAL A 82 -3.02 4.47 -12.73
CA VAL A 82 -1.63 4.84 -12.42
C VAL A 82 -0.69 3.64 -12.46
N PHE A 83 -1.18 2.47 -12.10
CA PHE A 83 -0.37 1.28 -11.95
C PHE A 83 -0.11 0.61 -13.31
N THR A 84 0.79 1.21 -14.08
CA THR A 84 1.17 0.72 -15.42
C THR A 84 2.63 0.29 -15.43
N PRO A 85 3.03 -0.59 -16.36
CA PRO A 85 4.44 -0.98 -16.47
C PRO A 85 5.37 0.22 -16.65
N GLU A 86 4.96 1.22 -17.43
CA GLU A 86 5.77 2.40 -17.69
C GLU A 86 5.99 3.21 -16.41
N ASN A 87 4.93 3.44 -15.65
CA ASN A 87 5.01 4.22 -14.42
C ASN A 87 5.81 3.48 -13.36
N ILE A 88 5.64 2.18 -13.24
CA ILE A 88 6.38 1.38 -12.26
C ILE A 88 7.87 1.36 -12.62
N THR A 89 8.20 1.19 -13.89
CA THR A 89 9.59 1.21 -14.33
C THR A 89 10.23 2.58 -14.07
N SER A 90 9.51 3.66 -14.36
CA SER A 90 10.01 5.01 -14.10
C SER A 90 10.23 5.27 -12.62
N THR A 91 9.43 4.65 -11.78
CA THR A 91 9.53 4.84 -10.32
C THR A 91 10.66 4.04 -9.70
N PHE A 92 10.78 2.77 -10.07
CA PHE A 92 11.69 1.83 -9.40
C PHE A 92 12.88 1.41 -10.25
N GLY A 93 12.90 1.77 -11.52
CA GLY A 93 14.04 1.56 -12.40
C GLY A 93 14.31 0.11 -12.76
N GLY A 94 14.91 -0.64 -11.87
CA GLY A 94 15.35 -1.99 -12.15
C GLY A 94 14.31 -3.08 -11.98
N MET A 95 13.07 -2.76 -11.63
CA MET A 95 12.03 -3.76 -11.45
C MET A 95 11.51 -4.25 -12.80
N SER A 96 11.43 -5.58 -12.95
CA SER A 96 10.85 -6.16 -14.15
C SER A 96 9.32 -6.05 -14.08
N PRO A 97 8.67 -5.49 -15.10
CA PRO A 97 7.21 -5.46 -15.13
C PRO A 97 6.56 -6.84 -15.08
N ASP A 98 7.25 -7.88 -15.53
CA ASP A 98 6.72 -9.24 -15.52
C ASP A 98 6.34 -9.72 -14.12
N VAL A 99 7.02 -9.22 -13.10
CA VAL A 99 6.75 -9.60 -11.70
C VAL A 99 5.33 -9.20 -11.31
N LEU A 100 4.83 -8.07 -11.82
CA LEU A 100 3.55 -7.52 -11.41
C LEU A 100 2.45 -7.69 -12.46
N PHE A 101 2.82 -7.68 -13.74
CA PHE A 101 1.86 -7.66 -14.84
C PHE A 101 1.87 -8.94 -15.67
N GLY A 102 2.82 -9.84 -15.41
CA GLY A 102 2.97 -11.06 -16.17
C GLY A 102 3.74 -10.84 -17.49
N PRO A 103 4.14 -11.95 -18.14
CA PRO A 103 4.99 -11.87 -19.33
C PRO A 103 4.32 -11.26 -20.56
N GLU A 104 3.00 -11.14 -20.54
CA GLU A 104 2.21 -10.66 -21.65
C GLU A 104 1.98 -9.14 -21.63
N SER A 105 2.44 -8.48 -20.63
CA SER A 105 2.17 -7.05 -20.44
C SER A 105 2.69 -6.15 -21.54
#